data_cafd9bf6d085db8c3bf41c2081f5e3a9
#
_entry.id   cafd9bf6d085db8c3bf41c2081f5e3a9
#
_cell.length_a   1.000
_cell.length_b   1.000
_cell.length_c   1.000
_cell.angle_alpha   90.00
_cell.angle_beta   90.00
_cell.angle_gamma   90.00
#
_symmetry.space_group_name_H-M   'P 1'
#
loop_
_entity.id
_entity.type
_entity.pdbx_description
1 polymer ?
#
loop_
_entity_poly.entity_id
_entity_poly.type
_entity_poly.pdbx_seq_one_letter_code
_entity_poly.pdbx_strand_id
1 'polypeptide(L)'
;MNKLIGISTGIKNVDMAPGNIPCVVINNDFVNLCNSYGSTAVIIGPQSNLNDINISNFDGLIISGGGDINPNVYGQDIGDKTTRISDSRDSTELKLFKSAEKNKVKTLAICRGHQLLNVYKKGTLYQDLYDAEFTDINHDKPFDDARSHIHDIHIDKSSKPVSYTHLTLPTILLV
;
A
#
# COMPACT_ATOMS: atom_id res chain seq x y z
N MET A 1 15.55 5.92 21.27
CA MET A 1 14.68 4.73 21.19
C MET A 1 14.55 4.33 19.73
N ASN A 2 14.60 3.02 19.45
CA ASN A 2 14.37 2.51 18.11
C ASN A 2 12.89 2.71 17.74
N LYS A 3 12.60 3.29 16.58
CA LYS A 3 11.23 3.54 16.13
C LYS A 3 10.60 2.27 15.58
N LEU A 4 9.32 2.05 15.89
CA LEU A 4 8.54 0.93 15.38
C LEU A 4 7.64 1.39 14.22
N ILE A 5 7.79 0.78 13.07
CA ILE A 5 6.97 1.05 11.90
C ILE A 5 6.13 -0.19 11.57
N GLY A 6 4.82 -0.07 11.72
CA GLY A 6 3.89 -1.11 11.29
C GLY A 6 3.73 -1.09 9.77
N ILE A 7 3.81 -2.25 9.12
CA ILE A 7 3.66 -2.36 7.66
C ILE A 7 2.57 -3.36 7.36
N SER A 8 1.49 -2.90 6.72
CA SER A 8 0.43 -3.79 6.27
C SER A 8 0.89 -4.64 5.08
N THR A 9 0.34 -5.83 4.97
CA THR A 9 0.66 -6.74 3.87
C THR A 9 -0.52 -7.63 3.48
N GLY A 10 -0.36 -8.39 2.40
CA GLY A 10 -1.34 -9.35 1.91
C GLY A 10 -0.93 -10.79 2.15
N ILE A 11 -1.81 -11.70 1.72
CA ILE A 11 -1.54 -13.13 1.65
C ILE A 11 -1.35 -13.49 0.18
N LYS A 12 -0.32 -14.27 -0.10
CA LYS A 12 -0.10 -14.92 -1.40
C LYS A 12 0.13 -16.40 -1.19
N ASN A 13 -0.34 -17.20 -2.12
CA ASN A 13 0.07 -18.59 -2.19
C ASN A 13 1.50 -18.66 -2.72
N VAL A 14 2.34 -19.31 -1.97
CA VAL A 14 3.76 -19.52 -2.29
C VAL A 14 3.98 -21.02 -2.51
N ASP A 15 4.62 -21.36 -3.62
CA ASP A 15 4.97 -22.73 -3.93
C ASP A 15 6.17 -23.14 -3.06
N MET A 16 5.92 -24.06 -2.15
CA MET A 16 6.90 -24.56 -1.17
C MET A 16 6.68 -26.07 -1.03
N ALA A 17 7.74 -26.83 -0.68
CA ALA A 17 7.53 -28.20 -0.25
C ALA A 17 6.82 -28.21 1.13
N PRO A 18 5.63 -28.83 1.27
CA PRO A 18 5.00 -29.87 0.47
C PRO A 18 3.94 -29.39 -0.55
N GLY A 19 3.86 -28.11 -0.90
CA GLY A 19 2.88 -27.62 -1.89
C GLY A 19 2.64 -26.10 -1.82
N ASN A 20 1.56 -25.65 -2.39
CA ASN A 20 1.20 -24.23 -2.46
C ASN A 20 0.54 -23.78 -1.15
N ILE A 21 1.23 -22.93 -0.40
CA ILE A 21 0.86 -22.55 0.97
C ILE A 21 0.53 -21.05 1.02
N PRO A 22 -0.60 -20.65 1.67
CA PRO A 22 -0.89 -19.24 1.90
C PRO A 22 0.11 -18.63 2.89
N CYS A 23 0.88 -17.65 2.44
CA CYS A 23 1.89 -16.96 3.22
C CYS A 23 1.57 -15.46 3.33
N VAL A 24 1.85 -14.90 4.49
CA VAL A 24 1.91 -13.44 4.64
C VAL A 24 3.21 -12.96 4.00
N VAL A 25 3.10 -12.09 2.97
CA VAL A 25 4.25 -11.68 2.16
C VAL A 25 4.32 -10.17 2.01
N ILE A 26 5.54 -9.65 2.06
CA ILE A 26 5.85 -8.24 1.83
C ILE A 26 7.10 -8.13 0.94
N ASN A 27 7.17 -7.09 0.11
CA ASN A 27 8.42 -6.78 -0.57
C ASN A 27 9.47 -6.37 0.47
N ASN A 28 10.62 -7.03 0.43
CA ASN A 28 11.70 -6.80 1.40
C ASN A 28 12.25 -5.36 1.36
N ASP A 29 12.02 -4.61 0.28
CA ASP A 29 12.42 -3.21 0.18
C ASP A 29 11.77 -2.34 1.27
N PHE A 30 10.56 -2.68 1.73
CA PHE A 30 9.93 -1.99 2.86
C PHE A 30 10.69 -2.21 4.17
N VAL A 31 11.16 -3.43 4.40
CA VAL A 31 11.95 -3.77 5.59
C VAL A 31 13.31 -3.08 5.51
N ASN A 32 13.96 -3.13 4.36
CA ASN A 32 15.23 -2.45 4.11
C ASN A 32 15.12 -0.94 4.29
N LEU A 33 14.00 -0.34 3.83
CA LEU A 33 13.72 1.08 4.03
C LEU A 33 13.68 1.43 5.52
N CYS A 34 12.93 0.69 6.32
CA CYS A 34 12.87 0.93 7.77
C CYS A 34 14.26 0.82 8.41
N ASN A 35 15.01 -0.22 8.06
CA ASN A 35 16.35 -0.46 8.60
C ASN A 35 17.31 0.67 8.23
N SER A 36 17.27 1.20 7.00
CA SER A 36 18.14 2.29 6.55
C SER A 36 17.92 3.60 7.31
N TYR A 37 16.75 3.77 7.91
CA TYR A 37 16.41 4.91 8.79
C TYR A 37 16.48 4.57 10.28
N GLY A 38 17.13 3.46 10.67
CA GLY A 38 17.27 3.04 12.06
C GLY A 38 15.95 2.73 12.75
N SER A 39 14.97 2.22 12.00
CA SER A 39 13.66 1.85 12.51
C SER A 39 13.47 0.32 12.41
N THR A 40 12.59 -0.23 13.24
CA THR A 40 12.21 -1.64 13.19
C THR A 40 10.88 -1.80 12.44
N ALA A 41 10.86 -2.64 11.41
CA ALA A 41 9.65 -3.02 10.69
C ALA A 41 8.88 -4.09 11.46
N VAL A 42 7.57 -3.87 11.65
CA VAL A 42 6.63 -4.85 12.22
C VAL A 42 5.58 -5.18 11.18
N ILE A 43 5.56 -6.43 10.71
CA ILE A 43 4.65 -6.86 9.65
C ILE A 43 3.26 -7.15 10.22
N ILE A 44 2.25 -6.53 9.63
CA ILE A 44 0.85 -6.68 10.00
C ILE A 44 0.11 -7.37 8.87
N GLY A 45 -0.12 -8.67 9.03
CA GLY A 45 -0.92 -9.46 8.08
C GLY A 45 -2.41 -9.19 8.21
N PRO A 46 -3.22 -9.62 7.21
CA PRO A 46 -4.68 -9.55 7.30
C PRO A 46 -5.22 -10.29 8.54
N GLN A 47 -6.08 -9.62 9.30
CA GLN A 47 -6.61 -10.14 10.56
C GLN A 47 -8.08 -9.79 10.71
N SER A 48 -8.87 -10.71 11.27
CA SER A 48 -10.26 -10.46 11.63
C SER A 48 -10.40 -9.58 12.87
N ASN A 49 -9.49 -9.70 13.82
CA ASN A 49 -9.48 -8.93 15.06
C ASN A 49 -8.19 -8.12 15.20
N LEU A 50 -8.33 -6.78 15.24
CA LEU A 50 -7.23 -5.83 15.51
C LEU A 50 -7.30 -5.22 16.92
N ASN A 51 -8.24 -5.67 17.76
CA ASN A 51 -8.45 -5.06 19.07
C ASN A 51 -7.23 -5.19 19.98
N ASP A 52 -6.42 -6.24 19.75
CA ASP A 52 -5.24 -6.53 20.55
C ASP A 52 -3.97 -5.83 20.03
N ILE A 53 -4.04 -5.21 18.85
CA ILE A 53 -2.93 -4.41 18.32
C ILE A 53 -3.08 -2.97 18.81
N ASN A 54 -2.24 -2.60 19.76
CA ASN A 54 -2.17 -1.22 20.21
C ASN A 54 -1.40 -0.37 19.17
N ILE A 55 -2.14 0.25 18.26
CA ILE A 55 -1.57 1.09 17.19
C ILE A 55 -0.78 2.28 17.74
N SER A 56 -1.08 2.75 18.94
CA SER A 56 -0.33 3.85 19.56
C SER A 56 1.12 3.50 19.92
N ASN A 57 1.47 2.21 19.92
CA ASN A 57 2.85 1.76 20.12
C ASN A 57 3.73 1.93 18.86
N PHE A 58 3.12 2.22 17.71
CA PHE A 58 3.87 2.48 16.48
C PHE A 58 4.18 3.97 16.32
N ASP A 59 5.40 4.28 15.92
CA ASP A 59 5.80 5.63 15.53
C ASP A 59 5.27 6.02 14.14
N GLY A 60 4.92 5.02 13.34
CA GLY A 60 4.31 5.20 12.02
C GLY A 60 3.73 3.92 11.46
N LEU A 61 2.91 4.07 10.43
CA LEU A 61 2.34 2.98 9.65
C LEU A 61 2.68 3.17 8.17
N ILE A 62 2.92 2.05 7.49
CA ILE A 62 2.98 1.96 6.02
C ILE A 62 1.84 1.05 5.57
N ILE A 63 0.94 1.58 4.76
CA ILE A 63 -0.08 0.77 4.07
C ILE A 63 0.47 0.48 2.67
N SER A 64 0.79 -0.77 2.43
CA SER A 64 1.60 -1.19 1.29
C SER A 64 0.80 -1.38 0.00
N GLY A 65 1.52 -1.56 -1.11
CA GLY A 65 0.96 -1.91 -2.42
C GLY A 65 0.38 -3.32 -2.50
N GLY A 66 -0.32 -3.62 -3.59
CA GLY A 66 -0.93 -4.95 -3.78
C GLY A 66 -1.92 -5.02 -4.93
N GLY A 67 -2.82 -6.00 -4.89
CA GLY A 67 -3.93 -6.16 -5.82
C GLY A 67 -5.04 -5.13 -5.60
N ASP A 68 -6.15 -5.30 -6.30
CA ASP A 68 -7.23 -4.32 -6.29
C ASP A 68 -8.02 -4.33 -4.98
N ILE A 69 -8.62 -3.20 -4.68
CA ILE A 69 -9.56 -3.05 -3.58
C ILE A 69 -10.91 -3.56 -4.06
N ASN A 70 -11.63 -4.29 -3.21
CA ASN A 70 -12.97 -4.74 -3.55
C ASN A 70 -13.89 -3.54 -3.84
N PRO A 71 -14.43 -3.39 -5.07
CA PRO A 71 -15.31 -2.29 -5.44
C PRO A 71 -16.54 -2.11 -4.53
N ASN A 72 -17.04 -3.19 -3.94
CA ASN A 72 -18.13 -3.12 -2.97
C ASN A 72 -17.82 -2.22 -1.75
N VAL A 73 -16.53 -2.05 -1.42
CA VAL A 73 -16.10 -1.18 -0.29
C VAL A 73 -16.40 0.30 -0.56
N TYR A 74 -16.46 0.69 -1.82
CA TYR A 74 -16.80 2.05 -2.26
C TYR A 74 -18.09 2.15 -3.08
N GLY A 75 -18.96 1.12 -2.96
CA GLY A 75 -20.33 1.15 -3.46
C GLY A 75 -20.47 0.89 -4.96
N GLN A 76 -19.54 0.15 -5.56
CA GLN A 76 -19.59 -0.26 -6.97
C GLN A 76 -19.62 -1.80 -7.08
N ASP A 77 -20.18 -2.29 -8.18
CA ASP A 77 -20.09 -3.70 -8.53
C ASP A 77 -18.68 -4.05 -9.03
N ILE A 78 -18.28 -5.31 -8.89
CA ILE A 78 -16.97 -5.78 -9.32
C ILE A 78 -16.94 -5.88 -10.84
N GLY A 79 -16.05 -5.14 -11.47
CA GLY A 79 -15.83 -5.18 -12.91
C GLY A 79 -14.92 -6.34 -13.33
N ASP A 80 -15.00 -6.73 -14.61
CA ASP A 80 -14.31 -7.91 -15.16
C ASP A 80 -12.77 -7.83 -15.08
N LYS A 81 -12.22 -6.62 -15.04
CA LYS A 81 -10.77 -6.38 -14.96
C LYS A 81 -10.24 -6.27 -13.54
N THR A 82 -11.11 -6.21 -12.54
CA THR A 82 -10.73 -6.16 -11.13
C THR A 82 -10.17 -7.50 -10.68
N THR A 83 -8.95 -7.52 -10.16
CA THR A 83 -8.21 -8.75 -9.87
C THR A 83 -7.57 -8.75 -8.48
N ARG A 84 -7.27 -9.94 -7.96
CA ARG A 84 -6.53 -10.13 -6.70
C ARG A 84 -7.15 -9.40 -5.50
N ILE A 85 -8.48 -9.37 -5.45
CA ILE A 85 -9.25 -8.81 -4.32
C ILE A 85 -8.96 -9.61 -3.05
N SER A 86 -8.92 -8.92 -1.91
CA SER A 86 -8.78 -9.54 -0.59
C SER A 86 -9.58 -8.77 0.46
N ASP A 87 -10.80 -9.23 0.74
CA ASP A 87 -11.70 -8.60 1.72
C ASP A 87 -11.09 -8.54 3.12
N SER A 88 -10.35 -9.58 3.52
CA SER A 88 -9.68 -9.62 4.81
C SER A 88 -8.60 -8.55 4.93
N ARG A 89 -7.88 -8.28 3.83
CA ARG A 89 -6.89 -7.21 3.77
C ARG A 89 -7.54 -5.83 3.76
N ASP A 90 -8.56 -5.63 2.93
CA ASP A 90 -9.32 -4.37 2.87
C ASP A 90 -9.87 -4.00 4.24
N SER A 91 -10.54 -4.96 4.91
CA SER A 91 -11.08 -4.79 6.25
C SER A 91 -9.99 -4.47 7.28
N THR A 92 -8.85 -5.17 7.23
CA THR A 92 -7.73 -4.94 8.14
C THR A 92 -7.17 -3.53 7.97
N GLU A 93 -6.86 -3.15 6.74
CA GLU A 93 -6.21 -1.86 6.45
C GLU A 93 -7.15 -0.66 6.69
N LEU A 94 -8.46 -0.79 6.45
CA LEU A 94 -9.44 0.23 6.84
C LEU A 94 -9.50 0.43 8.36
N LYS A 95 -9.41 -0.65 9.14
CA LYS A 95 -9.31 -0.56 10.61
C LYS A 95 -7.99 0.09 11.04
N LEU A 96 -6.88 -0.21 10.35
CA LEU A 96 -5.58 0.42 10.60
C LEU A 96 -5.66 1.93 10.36
N PHE A 97 -6.23 2.39 9.25
CA PHE A 97 -6.44 3.83 8.99
C PHE A 97 -7.27 4.49 10.09
N LYS A 98 -8.41 3.90 10.46
CA LYS A 98 -9.27 4.42 11.52
C LYS A 98 -8.54 4.52 12.85
N SER A 99 -7.77 3.50 13.21
CA SER A 99 -7.02 3.47 14.47
C SER A 99 -5.85 4.45 14.45
N ALA A 100 -5.14 4.56 13.33
CA ALA A 100 -4.05 5.52 13.16
C ALA A 100 -4.55 6.97 13.27
N GLU A 101 -5.66 7.29 12.64
CA GLU A 101 -6.28 8.62 12.74
C GLU A 101 -6.68 8.96 14.17
N LYS A 102 -7.35 8.02 14.87
CA LYS A 102 -7.73 8.17 16.28
C LYS A 102 -6.52 8.41 17.20
N ASN A 103 -5.42 7.69 16.97
CA ASN A 103 -4.22 7.76 17.81
C ASN A 103 -3.17 8.74 17.26
N LYS A 104 -3.46 9.46 16.18
CA LYS A 104 -2.55 10.44 15.52
C LYS A 104 -1.23 9.81 15.07
N VAL A 105 -1.23 8.52 14.71
CA VAL A 105 -0.07 7.82 14.15
C VAL A 105 0.10 8.22 12.69
N LYS A 106 1.28 8.67 12.32
CA LYS A 106 1.60 9.06 10.95
C LYS A 106 1.51 7.85 10.03
N THR A 107 0.87 8.02 8.89
CA THR A 107 0.65 6.91 7.94
C THR A 107 1.12 7.30 6.55
N LEU A 108 1.95 6.44 5.96
CA LEU A 108 2.35 6.48 4.56
C LEU A 108 1.56 5.43 3.79
N ALA A 109 0.82 5.85 2.78
CA ALA A 109 0.02 4.98 1.93
C ALA A 109 0.65 4.90 0.53
N ILE A 110 0.98 3.70 0.06
CA ILE A 110 1.75 3.47 -1.17
C ILE A 110 0.92 2.64 -2.15
N CYS A 111 0.84 3.09 -3.42
CA CYS A 111 0.15 2.38 -4.52
C CYS A 111 -1.28 2.01 -4.09
N ARG A 112 -1.61 0.72 -3.98
CA ARG A 112 -2.91 0.25 -3.46
C ARG A 112 -3.28 0.91 -2.13
N GLY A 113 -2.32 1.10 -1.21
CA GLY A 113 -2.57 1.79 0.05
C GLY A 113 -3.06 3.22 -0.14
N HIS A 114 -2.54 3.94 -1.14
CA HIS A 114 -3.01 5.28 -1.50
C HIS A 114 -4.44 5.25 -2.06
N GLN A 115 -4.75 4.26 -2.89
CA GLN A 115 -6.12 4.04 -3.39
C GLN A 115 -7.09 3.76 -2.22
N LEU A 116 -6.70 2.90 -1.29
CA LEU A 116 -7.52 2.59 -0.12
C LEU A 116 -7.68 3.81 0.82
N LEU A 117 -6.67 4.67 0.92
CA LEU A 117 -6.79 5.93 1.67
C LEU A 117 -7.86 6.84 1.04
N ASN A 118 -7.92 6.92 -0.30
CA ASN A 118 -8.97 7.65 -1.00
C ASN A 118 -10.36 7.08 -0.67
N VAL A 119 -10.51 5.75 -0.70
CA VAL A 119 -11.76 5.07 -0.32
C VAL A 119 -12.11 5.31 1.15
N TYR A 120 -11.12 5.23 2.06
CA TYR A 120 -11.30 5.55 3.48
C TYR A 120 -11.83 6.99 3.69
N LYS A 121 -11.37 7.93 2.86
CA LYS A 121 -11.84 9.33 2.84
C LYS A 121 -13.13 9.54 2.03
N LYS A 122 -13.83 8.44 1.66
CA LYS A 122 -15.12 8.45 0.95
C LYS A 122 -15.01 8.78 -0.54
N GLY A 123 -13.84 8.66 -1.12
CA GLY A 123 -13.65 8.68 -2.57
C GLY A 123 -13.99 7.34 -3.21
N THR A 124 -14.04 7.34 -4.53
CA THR A 124 -14.22 6.15 -5.38
C THR A 124 -12.99 5.94 -6.26
N LEU A 125 -12.92 4.80 -6.93
CA LEU A 125 -11.82 4.46 -7.84
C LEU A 125 -12.35 4.14 -9.22
N TYR A 126 -11.59 4.44 -10.26
CA TYR A 126 -11.73 3.82 -11.56
C TYR A 126 -11.14 2.41 -11.48
N GLN A 127 -11.91 1.40 -11.85
CA GLN A 127 -11.48 0.00 -11.75
C GLN A 127 -10.47 -0.37 -12.84
N ASP A 128 -10.52 0.33 -13.99
CA ASP A 128 -9.57 0.22 -15.06
C ASP A 128 -9.33 1.59 -15.70
N LEU A 129 -8.07 1.98 -15.86
CA LEU A 129 -7.71 3.30 -16.38
C LEU A 129 -7.83 3.38 -17.90
N TYR A 130 -7.70 2.24 -18.59
CA TYR A 130 -7.88 2.18 -20.06
C TYR A 130 -9.36 2.28 -20.42
N ASP A 131 -10.23 1.57 -19.71
CA ASP A 131 -11.69 1.65 -19.94
C ASP A 131 -12.23 3.05 -19.60
N ALA A 132 -11.57 3.75 -18.68
CA ALA A 132 -11.87 5.13 -18.32
C ALA A 132 -11.22 6.16 -19.26
N GLU A 133 -10.50 5.73 -20.29
CA GLU A 133 -9.80 6.58 -21.28
C GLU A 133 -8.81 7.58 -20.67
N PHE A 134 -8.25 7.28 -19.48
CA PHE A 134 -7.30 8.17 -18.83
C PHE A 134 -5.87 8.04 -19.32
N THR A 135 -5.51 6.90 -19.93
CA THR A 135 -4.13 6.67 -20.36
C THR A 135 -4.03 5.61 -21.44
N ASP A 136 -3.11 5.82 -22.36
CA ASP A 136 -2.63 4.81 -23.32
C ASP A 136 -1.31 4.17 -22.86
N ILE A 137 -0.79 4.61 -21.70
CA ILE A 137 0.49 4.16 -21.20
C ILE A 137 0.31 2.85 -20.44
N ASN A 138 1.07 1.82 -20.85
CA ASN A 138 1.07 0.56 -20.13
C ASN A 138 1.86 0.67 -18.83
N HIS A 139 1.15 0.69 -17.70
CA HIS A 139 1.71 0.69 -16.36
C HIS A 139 1.95 -0.73 -15.81
N ASP A 140 1.41 -1.76 -16.46
CA ASP A 140 1.55 -3.16 -16.02
C ASP A 140 2.74 -3.83 -16.74
N LYS A 141 3.95 -3.34 -16.45
CA LYS A 141 5.18 -3.87 -17.03
C LYS A 141 5.68 -5.11 -16.29
N PRO A 142 6.41 -6.02 -16.98
CA PRO A 142 7.12 -7.12 -16.33
C PRO A 142 8.04 -6.62 -15.20
N PHE A 143 8.24 -7.46 -14.17
CA PHE A 143 9.02 -7.09 -12.98
C PHE A 143 10.44 -6.59 -13.30
N ASP A 144 11.08 -7.13 -14.34
CA ASP A 144 12.41 -6.72 -14.77
C ASP A 144 12.45 -5.26 -15.26
N ASP A 145 11.33 -4.78 -15.80
CA ASP A 145 11.14 -3.40 -16.25
C ASP A 145 10.43 -2.50 -15.21
N ALA A 146 9.97 -3.06 -14.08
CA ALA A 146 9.18 -2.34 -13.09
C ALA A 146 9.92 -1.15 -12.45
N ARG A 147 11.25 -1.09 -12.59
CA ARG A 147 12.10 0.03 -12.15
C ARG A 147 12.45 0.99 -13.28
N SER A 148 11.99 0.72 -14.50
CA SER A 148 12.22 1.60 -15.65
C SER A 148 11.34 2.82 -15.56
N HIS A 149 11.85 3.93 -16.09
CA HIS A 149 11.06 5.15 -16.29
C HIS A 149 9.88 4.87 -17.23
N ILE A 150 8.65 5.20 -16.80
CA ILE A 150 7.44 5.01 -17.58
C ILE A 150 6.95 6.34 -18.16
N HIS A 151 6.85 7.37 -17.32
CA HIS A 151 6.47 8.72 -17.68
C HIS A 151 6.97 9.73 -16.64
N ASP A 152 7.01 11.00 -17.03
CA ASP A 152 7.29 12.09 -16.10
C ASP A 152 6.07 12.41 -15.25
N ILE A 153 6.33 12.90 -14.06
CA ILE A 153 5.32 13.44 -13.17
C ILE A 153 5.59 14.92 -12.88
N HIS A 154 4.54 15.70 -12.75
CA HIS A 154 4.64 17.07 -12.30
C HIS A 154 4.36 17.15 -10.81
N ILE A 155 5.33 17.64 -10.04
CA ILE A 155 5.18 17.84 -8.59
C ILE A 155 5.06 19.34 -8.31
N ASP A 156 3.98 19.73 -7.63
CA ASP A 156 3.81 21.12 -7.22
C ASP A 156 4.96 21.56 -6.29
N LYS A 157 5.64 22.63 -6.67
CA LYS A 157 6.80 23.17 -5.95
C LYS A 157 6.49 23.58 -4.51
N SER A 158 5.25 23.91 -4.20
CA SER A 158 4.77 24.24 -2.86
C SER A 158 4.40 23.03 -2.01
N SER A 159 4.35 21.83 -2.61
CA SER A 159 3.95 20.62 -1.91
C SER A 159 5.01 20.14 -0.92
N LYS A 160 4.57 19.49 0.16
CA LYS A 160 5.47 18.90 1.16
C LYS A 160 6.48 17.90 0.58
N PRO A 161 6.13 17.01 -0.38
CA PRO A 161 7.10 16.12 -1.01
C PRO A 161 8.32 16.84 -1.60
N VAL A 162 8.15 18.04 -2.19
CA VAL A 162 9.28 18.81 -2.75
C VAL A 162 10.29 19.20 -1.69
N SER A 163 9.85 19.52 -0.48
CA SER A 163 10.77 19.89 0.62
C SER A 163 11.67 18.73 1.07
N TYR A 164 11.30 17.49 0.74
CA TYR A 164 12.06 16.27 1.06
C TYR A 164 12.88 15.75 -0.12
N THR A 165 12.55 16.11 -1.37
CA THR A 165 13.24 15.61 -2.57
C THR A 165 14.59 16.25 -2.82
N HIS A 166 14.94 17.33 -2.13
CA HIS A 166 16.30 17.88 -2.12
C HIS A 166 17.30 17.03 -1.34
N LEU A 167 16.83 16.04 -0.60
CA LEU A 167 17.65 15.01 0.02
C LEU A 167 17.62 13.81 -0.93
N THR A 168 18.54 13.76 -1.87
CA THR A 168 18.97 12.66 -2.74
C THR A 168 18.35 11.28 -2.46
N LEU A 169 17.06 11.09 -2.64
CA LEU A 169 16.42 9.79 -2.71
C LEU A 169 16.00 9.58 -4.17
N PRO A 170 16.36 8.45 -4.78
CA PRO A 170 15.71 8.06 -6.02
C PRO A 170 14.21 7.94 -5.71
N THR A 171 13.42 8.86 -6.24
CA THR A 171 11.97 8.84 -6.08
C THR A 171 11.43 7.67 -6.86
N ILE A 172 11.25 6.54 -6.22
CA ILE A 172 10.46 5.44 -6.75
C ILE A 172 9.03 5.73 -6.35
N LEU A 173 8.33 6.52 -7.15
CA LEU A 173 6.87 6.55 -7.13
C LEU A 173 6.41 5.33 -7.93
N LEU A 174 6.06 4.26 -7.22
CA LEU A 174 5.28 3.16 -7.78
C LEU A 174 3.81 3.58 -7.67
N VAL A 175 3.25 4.01 -8.78
CA VAL A 175 1.80 4.11 -8.99
C VAL A 175 1.28 2.75 -9.35
#